data_f5e5de513a794398bf2b9f4cbf6e751a
#
_entry.id   f5e5de513a794398bf2b9f4cbf6e751a
#
_cell.length_a   1.000
_cell.length_b   1.000
_cell.length_c   1.000
_cell.angle_alpha   90.00
_cell.angle_beta   90.00
_cell.angle_gamma   90.00
#
_symmetry.space_group_name_H-M   'P 1'
#
loop_
_entity.id
_entity.type
_entity.pdbx_description
1 polymer ?
#
loop_
_entity_poly.entity_id
_entity_poly.type
_entity_poly.pdbx_seq_one_letter_code
_entity_poly.pdbx_strand_id
1 'polypeptide(L)'
;MGKPIDVGSKVMIPPLMPCGRCYYCLHYPENANKCLTPVYYGRYLGFEKPPHLWGGFAEYVYVDLEMLPGTKIYKLPDDMSLRLGSLSEPLTSCIRAFNRAARAGGFKWGDTAVIQGSGPIGILAVAAAQEMGAGRVICVGAPENPRLRLARKFGAEATVDIEEITSSTERVARVREIVGGFGADLVMDCSGHPSAGPEGIEMLRDGGTFVEMGQFTDAGAIETNWHRICAKDLNVLGSWAFTGNDLPLGVDMLYRSRHRRPWFDMQTLYPFSEAGVGAAIADAMAMRTVKSTIAPWPDLAEA
;
A
#
# COMPACT_ATOMS: atom_id res chain seq x y z
N MET A 1 -24.15 1.94 -2.23
CA MET A 1 -23.52 0.73 -2.78
C MET A 1 -24.57 -0.05 -3.55
N GLY A 2 -24.21 -0.78 -4.60
CA GLY A 2 -25.15 -1.60 -5.35
C GLY A 2 -25.86 -0.93 -6.53
N LYS A 3 -25.41 0.25 -6.97
CA LYS A 3 -25.87 0.79 -8.26
C LYS A 3 -25.35 -0.09 -9.40
N PRO A 4 -26.14 -0.38 -10.44
CA PRO A 4 -25.67 -1.12 -11.59
C PRO A 4 -24.46 -0.40 -12.23
N ILE A 5 -23.59 -1.20 -12.86
CA ILE A 5 -22.48 -0.69 -13.64
C ILE A 5 -22.98 -0.56 -15.08
N ASP A 6 -23.06 0.66 -15.55
CA ASP A 6 -23.50 1.00 -16.91
C ASP A 6 -22.30 1.48 -17.73
N VAL A 7 -22.47 1.56 -19.04
CA VAL A 7 -21.47 2.19 -19.93
C VAL A 7 -21.23 3.64 -19.46
N GLY A 8 -19.96 4.00 -19.29
CA GLY A 8 -19.56 5.30 -18.74
C GLY A 8 -19.40 5.33 -17.22
N SER A 9 -19.73 4.25 -16.49
CA SER A 9 -19.44 4.17 -15.06
C SER A 9 -17.93 4.18 -14.80
N LYS A 10 -17.51 5.00 -13.84
CA LYS A 10 -16.14 4.95 -13.31
C LYS A 10 -16.02 3.71 -12.42
N VAL A 11 -15.03 2.87 -12.68
CA VAL A 11 -14.85 1.61 -11.94
C VAL A 11 -13.41 1.40 -11.50
N MET A 12 -13.25 0.63 -10.44
CA MET A 12 -12.00 0.10 -10.00
C MET A 12 -12.02 -1.42 -10.11
N ILE A 13 -10.97 -1.98 -10.69
CA ILE A 13 -10.81 -3.42 -10.89
C ILE A 13 -9.57 -3.87 -10.12
N PRO A 14 -9.66 -4.84 -9.21
CA PRO A 14 -8.48 -5.36 -8.53
C PRO A 14 -7.59 -6.12 -9.52
N PRO A 15 -6.26 -6.03 -9.41
CA PRO A 15 -5.35 -6.74 -10.32
C PRO A 15 -5.37 -8.25 -10.11
N LEU A 16 -5.72 -8.72 -8.91
CA LEU A 16 -5.83 -10.13 -8.55
C LEU A 16 -7.29 -10.50 -8.37
N MET A 17 -7.73 -11.47 -9.16
CA MET A 17 -9.10 -11.97 -9.18
C MET A 17 -9.12 -13.43 -8.74
N PRO A 18 -9.68 -13.73 -7.57
CA PRO A 18 -9.75 -15.10 -7.06
C PRO A 18 -10.77 -15.94 -7.84
N CYS A 19 -10.52 -17.24 -7.97
CA CYS A 19 -11.40 -18.15 -8.71
C CYS A 19 -12.75 -18.42 -8.02
N GLY A 20 -12.91 -18.05 -6.75
CA GLY A 20 -14.16 -18.23 -5.99
C GLY A 20 -14.45 -19.68 -5.53
N ARG A 21 -13.69 -20.70 -5.95
CA ARG A 21 -14.01 -22.13 -5.75
C ARG A 21 -12.88 -23.00 -5.20
N CYS A 22 -11.67 -22.48 -5.03
CA CYS A 22 -10.57 -23.25 -4.45
C CYS A 22 -10.64 -23.26 -2.92
N TYR A 23 -9.74 -24.04 -2.31
CA TYR A 23 -9.65 -24.17 -0.86
C TYR A 23 -9.63 -22.82 -0.12
N TYR A 24 -8.75 -21.89 -0.52
CA TYR A 24 -8.68 -20.59 0.13
C TYR A 24 -9.92 -19.73 -0.09
N CYS A 25 -10.49 -19.75 -1.30
CA CYS A 25 -11.69 -18.95 -1.61
C CYS A 25 -12.91 -19.39 -0.81
N LEU A 26 -13.03 -20.70 -0.52
CA LEU A 26 -14.20 -21.28 0.17
C LEU A 26 -14.03 -21.31 1.69
N HIS A 27 -12.84 -21.69 2.18
CA HIS A 27 -12.62 -21.87 3.61
C HIS A 27 -12.00 -20.66 4.31
N TYR A 28 -11.30 -19.79 3.56
CA TYR A 28 -10.61 -18.59 4.08
C TYR A 28 -10.83 -17.39 3.17
N PRO A 29 -12.07 -16.91 3.01
CA PRO A 29 -12.38 -15.81 2.08
C PRO A 29 -11.63 -14.51 2.41
N GLU A 30 -11.24 -14.30 3.67
CA GLU A 30 -10.36 -13.20 4.11
C GLU A 30 -8.92 -13.33 3.59
N ASN A 31 -8.56 -14.51 3.08
CA ASN A 31 -7.30 -14.83 2.45
C ASN A 31 -7.47 -15.25 0.97
N ALA A 32 -8.54 -14.79 0.30
CA ALA A 32 -8.76 -15.08 -1.11
C ALA A 32 -7.63 -14.57 -2.04
N ASN A 33 -6.78 -13.66 -1.56
CA ASN A 33 -5.53 -13.28 -2.21
C ASN A 33 -4.49 -14.44 -2.29
N LYS A 34 -4.73 -15.55 -1.61
CA LYS A 34 -3.97 -16.81 -1.69
C LYS A 34 -4.65 -17.86 -2.58
N CYS A 35 -5.56 -17.43 -3.45
CA CYS A 35 -6.22 -18.29 -4.41
C CYS A 35 -5.21 -19.17 -5.16
N LEU A 36 -5.53 -20.46 -5.32
CA LEU A 36 -4.64 -21.43 -5.97
C LEU A 36 -4.61 -21.28 -7.50
N THR A 37 -5.67 -20.72 -8.07
CA THR A 37 -5.81 -20.50 -9.51
C THR A 37 -6.36 -19.09 -9.78
N PRO A 38 -5.62 -18.03 -9.37
CA PRO A 38 -6.08 -16.68 -9.56
C PRO A 38 -5.93 -16.27 -11.02
N VAL A 39 -6.77 -15.36 -11.48
CA VAL A 39 -6.44 -14.54 -12.64
C VAL A 39 -5.71 -13.29 -12.13
N TYR A 40 -4.54 -13.05 -12.69
CA TYR A 40 -3.71 -11.93 -12.27
C TYR A 40 -3.20 -11.22 -13.52
N TYR A 41 -3.77 -10.04 -13.78
CA TYR A 41 -3.45 -9.24 -14.96
C TYR A 41 -1.98 -8.86 -14.96
N GLY A 42 -1.33 -9.05 -16.12
CA GLY A 42 0.08 -8.78 -16.31
C GLY A 42 1.04 -9.82 -15.72
N ARG A 43 0.53 -10.76 -14.89
CA ARG A 43 1.38 -11.81 -14.29
C ARG A 43 1.10 -13.21 -14.84
N TYR A 44 -0.17 -13.63 -14.85
CA TYR A 44 -0.60 -14.93 -15.40
C TYR A 44 -1.35 -14.80 -16.72
N LEU A 45 -1.90 -13.61 -16.99
CA LEU A 45 -2.45 -13.22 -18.27
C LEU A 45 -1.63 -12.04 -18.79
N GLY A 46 -0.73 -12.33 -19.73
CA GLY A 46 0.05 -11.34 -20.44
C GLY A 46 -0.60 -10.95 -21.77
N PHE A 47 -0.13 -9.87 -22.38
CA PHE A 47 -0.64 -9.35 -23.65
C PHE A 47 -0.48 -10.34 -24.82
N GLU A 48 0.37 -11.35 -24.69
CA GLU A 48 0.58 -12.42 -25.68
C GLU A 48 -0.61 -13.39 -25.79
N LYS A 49 -1.53 -13.39 -24.79
CA LYS A 49 -2.71 -14.26 -24.79
C LYS A 49 -3.93 -13.55 -25.38
N PRO A 50 -4.70 -14.20 -26.28
CA PRO A 50 -5.96 -13.63 -26.75
C PRO A 50 -6.91 -13.30 -25.60
N PRO A 51 -7.67 -12.20 -25.70
CA PRO A 51 -7.80 -11.24 -26.78
C PRO A 51 -6.72 -10.15 -26.82
N HIS A 52 -5.54 -10.33 -26.20
CA HIS A 52 -4.40 -9.40 -26.17
C HIS A 52 -4.70 -8.05 -25.45
N LEU A 53 -5.70 -8.03 -24.59
CA LEU A 53 -6.16 -6.85 -23.82
C LEU A 53 -5.95 -7.03 -22.32
N TRP A 54 -4.95 -7.82 -21.93
CA TRP A 54 -4.58 -8.05 -20.54
C TRP A 54 -3.48 -7.07 -20.11
N GLY A 55 -3.67 -6.41 -18.97
CA GLY A 55 -2.68 -5.50 -18.40
C GLY A 55 -3.17 -4.06 -18.26
N GLY A 56 -2.61 -3.34 -17.27
CA GLY A 56 -3.05 -1.99 -16.90
C GLY A 56 -2.38 -0.85 -17.68
N PHE A 57 -1.28 -1.10 -18.40
CA PHE A 57 -0.68 -0.13 -19.32
C PHE A 57 -1.32 -0.28 -20.69
N ALA A 58 -2.56 0.15 -20.79
CA ALA A 58 -3.38 0.03 -21.98
C ALA A 58 -4.49 1.08 -21.96
N GLU A 59 -4.96 1.48 -23.15
CA GLU A 59 -6.14 2.32 -23.30
C GLU A 59 -7.42 1.56 -22.92
N TYR A 60 -7.45 0.26 -23.19
CA TYR A 60 -8.56 -0.64 -22.92
C TYR A 60 -8.06 -1.92 -22.25
N VAL A 61 -8.81 -2.42 -21.28
CA VAL A 61 -8.56 -3.69 -20.60
C VAL A 61 -9.78 -4.57 -20.73
N TYR A 62 -9.60 -5.80 -21.17
CA TYR A 62 -10.68 -6.77 -21.23
C TYR A 62 -10.92 -7.41 -19.86
N VAL A 63 -12.17 -7.41 -19.42
CA VAL A 63 -12.59 -8.05 -18.17
C VAL A 63 -13.72 -9.01 -18.46
N ASP A 64 -13.43 -10.31 -18.39
CA ASP A 64 -14.41 -11.35 -18.58
C ASP A 64 -14.99 -11.79 -17.23
N LEU A 65 -16.23 -11.39 -16.96
CA LEU A 65 -16.89 -11.72 -15.71
C LEU A 65 -17.37 -13.17 -15.63
N GLU A 66 -17.57 -13.83 -16.78
CA GLU A 66 -17.94 -15.25 -16.81
C GLU A 66 -16.76 -16.15 -16.51
N MET A 67 -15.58 -15.79 -17.02
CA MET A 67 -14.33 -16.47 -16.68
C MET A 67 -13.88 -16.24 -15.23
N LEU A 68 -14.37 -15.18 -14.59
CA LEU A 68 -13.89 -14.68 -13.32
C LEU A 68 -15.03 -14.54 -12.29
N PRO A 69 -15.69 -15.62 -11.90
CA PRO A 69 -16.89 -15.57 -11.05
C PRO A 69 -16.64 -15.00 -9.64
N GLY A 70 -15.40 -14.83 -9.23
CA GLY A 70 -15.02 -14.18 -7.98
C GLY A 70 -14.62 -12.72 -8.10
N THR A 71 -14.71 -12.14 -9.31
CA THR A 71 -14.26 -10.77 -9.57
C THR A 71 -15.25 -9.76 -9.06
N LYS A 72 -14.77 -8.82 -8.28
CA LYS A 72 -15.54 -7.68 -7.81
C LYS A 72 -15.06 -6.42 -8.51
N ILE A 73 -15.86 -5.97 -9.49
CA ILE A 73 -15.72 -4.62 -10.03
C ILE A 73 -16.41 -3.68 -9.06
N TYR A 74 -15.70 -2.64 -8.65
CA TYR A 74 -16.24 -1.65 -7.73
C TYR A 74 -16.52 -0.34 -8.45
N LYS A 75 -17.79 0.08 -8.42
CA LYS A 75 -18.19 1.37 -8.98
C LYS A 75 -17.72 2.49 -8.07
N LEU A 76 -16.92 3.39 -8.60
CA LEU A 76 -16.49 4.60 -7.89
C LEU A 76 -17.66 5.58 -7.75
N PRO A 77 -17.65 6.49 -6.75
CA PRO A 77 -18.56 7.62 -6.72
C PRO A 77 -18.47 8.45 -8.00
N ASP A 78 -19.60 8.91 -8.50
CA ASP A 78 -19.70 9.59 -9.80
C ASP A 78 -18.85 10.88 -9.85
N ASP A 79 -18.71 11.57 -8.70
CA ASP A 79 -17.89 12.79 -8.50
C ASP A 79 -16.44 12.53 -8.09
N MET A 80 -16.02 11.27 -8.01
CA MET A 80 -14.62 10.91 -7.75
C MET A 80 -13.83 10.92 -9.04
N SER A 81 -12.70 11.67 -9.08
CA SER A 81 -11.83 11.63 -10.25
C SER A 81 -11.15 10.26 -10.41
N LEU A 82 -10.89 9.84 -11.66
CA LEU A 82 -10.15 8.61 -11.94
C LEU A 82 -8.72 8.68 -11.40
N ARG A 83 -8.12 9.87 -11.41
CA ARG A 83 -6.80 10.12 -10.80
C ARG A 83 -6.80 9.77 -9.32
N LEU A 84 -7.81 10.22 -8.56
CA LEU A 84 -7.95 9.83 -7.15
C LEU A 84 -8.24 8.33 -7.01
N GLY A 85 -9.13 7.79 -7.84
CA GLY A 85 -9.49 6.38 -7.88
C GLY A 85 -8.30 5.45 -8.08
N SER A 86 -7.28 5.88 -8.84
CA SER A 86 -6.06 5.09 -9.09
C SER A 86 -5.21 4.84 -7.83
N LEU A 87 -5.45 5.56 -6.75
CA LEU A 87 -4.82 5.33 -5.45
C LEU A 87 -5.53 4.27 -4.60
N SER A 88 -6.72 3.81 -5.01
CA SER A 88 -7.53 2.87 -4.22
C SER A 88 -6.83 1.53 -4.01
N GLU A 89 -6.20 1.00 -5.05
CA GLU A 89 -5.52 -0.30 -5.02
C GLU A 89 -4.39 -0.31 -3.98
N PRO A 90 -3.37 0.55 -4.07
CA PRO A 90 -2.27 0.52 -3.12
C PRO A 90 -2.70 0.94 -1.70
N LEU A 91 -3.65 1.86 -1.55
CA LEU A 91 -4.17 2.23 -0.23
C LEU A 91 -4.92 1.07 0.43
N THR A 92 -5.66 0.27 -0.34
CA THR A 92 -6.37 -0.91 0.18
C THR A 92 -5.39 -1.93 0.78
N SER A 93 -4.21 -2.09 0.19
CA SER A 93 -3.16 -2.94 0.75
C SER A 93 -2.70 -2.46 2.14
N CYS A 94 -2.53 -1.14 2.31
CA CYS A 94 -2.19 -0.53 3.60
C CYS A 94 -3.30 -0.74 4.64
N ILE A 95 -4.55 -0.48 4.26
CA ILE A 95 -5.71 -0.66 5.15
C ILE A 95 -5.82 -2.12 5.60
N ARG A 96 -5.63 -3.08 4.68
CA ARG A 96 -5.62 -4.49 5.03
C ARG A 96 -4.53 -4.82 6.05
N ALA A 97 -3.34 -4.28 5.91
CA ALA A 97 -2.23 -4.48 6.83
C ALA A 97 -2.59 -4.00 8.25
N PHE A 98 -3.14 -2.79 8.39
CA PHE A 98 -3.65 -2.28 9.67
C PHE A 98 -4.82 -3.11 10.22
N ASN A 99 -5.77 -3.53 9.39
CA ASN A 99 -6.87 -4.39 9.81
C ASN A 99 -6.38 -5.75 10.32
N ARG A 100 -5.33 -6.32 9.72
CA ARG A 100 -4.71 -7.55 10.24
C ARG A 100 -4.08 -7.30 11.60
N ALA A 101 -3.35 -6.20 11.77
CA ALA A 101 -2.78 -5.82 13.07
C ALA A 101 -3.87 -5.62 14.12
N ALA A 102 -4.93 -4.88 13.80
CA ALA A 102 -6.06 -4.64 14.72
C ALA A 102 -6.77 -5.92 15.14
N ARG A 103 -7.04 -6.85 14.20
CA ARG A 103 -7.65 -8.15 14.51
C ARG A 103 -6.77 -9.04 15.40
N ALA A 104 -5.45 -8.90 15.30
CA ALA A 104 -4.50 -9.58 16.17
C ALA A 104 -4.29 -8.88 17.52
N GLY A 105 -5.05 -7.78 17.80
CA GLY A 105 -4.88 -6.98 19.01
C GLY A 105 -3.66 -6.08 19.03
N GLY A 106 -2.96 -5.96 17.90
CA GLY A 106 -1.69 -5.26 17.76
C GLY A 106 -1.78 -3.85 17.22
N PHE A 107 -2.99 -3.31 17.02
CA PHE A 107 -3.24 -1.91 16.66
C PHE A 107 -4.61 -1.47 17.16
N LYS A 108 -4.65 -0.33 17.80
CA LYS A 108 -5.89 0.27 18.33
C LYS A 108 -5.82 1.79 18.27
N TRP A 109 -6.93 2.43 18.48
CA TRP A 109 -7.04 3.89 18.53
C TRP A 109 -6.07 4.49 19.55
N GLY A 110 -5.36 5.54 19.15
CA GLY A 110 -4.40 6.25 19.99
C GLY A 110 -2.97 5.69 19.94
N ASP A 111 -2.75 4.52 19.32
CA ASP A 111 -1.43 3.90 19.23
C ASP A 111 -0.44 4.73 18.40
N THR A 112 0.83 4.56 18.69
CA THR A 112 1.95 5.13 17.92
C THR A 112 2.36 4.16 16.83
N ALA A 113 2.29 4.60 15.57
CA ALA A 113 2.71 3.84 14.41
C ALA A 113 4.00 4.40 13.79
N VAL A 114 4.97 3.54 13.53
CA VAL A 114 6.16 3.85 12.74
C VAL A 114 6.03 3.20 11.37
N ILE A 115 6.18 3.98 10.31
CA ILE A 115 6.15 3.52 8.93
C ILE A 115 7.57 3.57 8.36
N GLN A 116 8.15 2.42 8.07
CA GLN A 116 9.43 2.29 7.40
C GLN A 116 9.24 2.32 5.88
N GLY A 117 9.87 3.28 5.23
CA GLY A 117 9.71 3.54 3.80
C GLY A 117 8.85 4.77 3.53
N SER A 118 9.39 5.69 2.72
CA SER A 118 8.75 6.94 2.29
C SER A 118 8.35 6.91 0.81
N GLY A 119 8.27 5.70 0.23
CA GLY A 119 7.74 5.48 -1.12
C GLY A 119 6.22 5.61 -1.19
N PRO A 120 5.61 5.29 -2.35
CA PRO A 120 4.15 5.41 -2.53
C PRO A 120 3.34 4.69 -1.45
N ILE A 121 3.74 3.45 -1.13
CA ILE A 121 3.06 2.63 -0.12
C ILE A 121 3.24 3.24 1.27
N GLY A 122 4.46 3.70 1.63
CA GLY A 122 4.70 4.31 2.93
C GLY A 122 3.89 5.59 3.15
N ILE A 123 3.79 6.47 2.15
CA ILE A 123 2.94 7.68 2.23
C ILE A 123 1.46 7.32 2.40
N LEU A 124 0.98 6.32 1.67
CA LEU A 124 -0.39 5.82 1.82
C LEU A 124 -0.60 5.16 3.19
N ALA A 125 0.40 4.45 3.72
CA ALA A 125 0.35 3.87 5.06
C ALA A 125 0.31 4.95 6.16
N VAL A 126 1.05 6.06 6.00
CA VAL A 126 0.95 7.24 6.90
C VAL A 126 -0.47 7.77 6.92
N ALA A 127 -1.08 7.99 5.73
CA ALA A 127 -2.46 8.43 5.64
C ALA A 127 -3.43 7.43 6.27
N ALA A 128 -3.27 6.13 5.98
CA ALA A 128 -4.11 5.06 6.52
C ALA A 128 -4.01 5.00 8.06
N ALA A 129 -2.81 5.08 8.62
CA ALA A 129 -2.60 5.10 10.07
C ALA A 129 -3.40 6.22 10.75
N GLN A 130 -3.32 7.43 10.20
CA GLN A 130 -4.05 8.59 10.70
C GLN A 130 -5.57 8.41 10.60
N GLU A 131 -6.08 7.98 9.44
CA GLU A 131 -7.53 7.77 9.24
C GLU A 131 -8.08 6.60 10.09
N MET A 132 -7.24 5.66 10.46
CA MET A 132 -7.60 4.52 11.32
C MET A 132 -7.37 4.78 12.81
N GLY A 133 -6.95 5.99 13.17
CA GLY A 133 -6.92 6.46 14.54
C GLY A 133 -5.60 6.31 15.28
N ALA A 134 -4.48 6.21 14.58
CA ALA A 134 -3.17 6.35 15.23
C ALA A 134 -3.06 7.70 15.95
N GLY A 135 -2.60 7.69 17.18
CA GLY A 135 -2.37 8.91 17.96
C GLY A 135 -1.14 9.67 17.47
N ARG A 136 -0.12 8.92 17.00
CA ARG A 136 1.12 9.46 16.46
C ARG A 136 1.57 8.62 15.26
N VAL A 137 2.12 9.25 14.25
CA VAL A 137 2.71 8.55 13.10
C VAL A 137 4.09 9.12 12.83
N ILE A 138 5.09 8.24 12.77
CA ILE A 138 6.47 8.56 12.41
C ILE A 138 6.80 7.88 11.08
N CYS A 139 7.43 8.59 10.15
CA CYS A 139 7.91 8.02 8.90
C CYS A 139 9.43 7.95 8.87
N VAL A 140 9.97 6.76 8.61
CA VAL A 140 11.42 6.52 8.45
C VAL A 140 11.69 6.26 6.97
N GLY A 141 12.55 7.05 6.33
CA GLY A 141 12.81 6.87 4.90
C GLY A 141 13.73 7.92 4.31
N ALA A 142 13.75 8.04 2.99
CA ALA A 142 14.47 9.03 2.22
C ALA A 142 13.89 9.17 0.79
N PRO A 143 14.27 10.19 0.02
CA PRO A 143 14.98 11.40 0.46
C PRO A 143 14.04 12.38 1.19
N GLU A 144 14.62 13.39 1.85
CA GLU A 144 13.85 14.47 2.48
C GLU A 144 12.87 15.11 1.48
N ASN A 145 13.35 15.47 0.30
CA ASN A 145 12.51 16.04 -0.76
C ASN A 145 12.52 15.13 -2.00
N PRO A 146 11.36 14.70 -2.50
CA PRO A 146 10.00 15.12 -2.09
C PRO A 146 9.35 14.25 -0.98
N ARG A 147 9.96 13.13 -0.60
CA ARG A 147 9.27 12.02 0.07
C ARG A 147 8.94 12.28 1.55
N LEU A 148 9.92 12.61 2.38
CA LEU A 148 9.66 12.86 3.80
C LEU A 148 8.86 14.15 4.01
N ARG A 149 9.10 15.17 3.18
CA ARG A 149 8.27 16.37 3.16
C ARG A 149 6.80 16.04 2.88
N LEU A 150 6.56 15.12 1.96
CA LEU A 150 5.20 14.67 1.65
C LEU A 150 4.61 13.82 2.78
N ALA A 151 5.40 12.95 3.43
CA ALA A 151 4.94 12.19 4.59
C ALA A 151 4.38 13.09 5.69
N ARG A 152 5.06 14.23 5.97
CA ARG A 152 4.54 15.22 6.93
C ARG A 152 3.23 15.85 6.47
N LYS A 153 3.07 16.18 5.20
CA LYS A 153 1.79 16.67 4.66
C LYS A 153 0.67 15.64 4.79
N PHE A 154 1.00 14.35 4.75
CA PHE A 154 0.05 13.26 4.92
C PHE A 154 -0.22 12.89 6.38
N GLY A 155 0.43 13.55 7.33
CA GLY A 155 0.16 13.43 8.74
C GLY A 155 1.23 12.73 9.58
N ALA A 156 2.42 12.50 9.04
CA ALA A 156 3.55 12.10 9.87
C ALA A 156 3.93 13.26 10.80
N GLU A 157 3.86 13.03 12.10
CA GLU A 157 4.25 14.00 13.14
C GLU A 157 5.75 14.28 13.12
N ALA A 158 6.53 13.22 12.86
CA ALA A 158 7.97 13.29 12.75
C ALA A 158 8.48 12.40 11.60
N THR A 159 9.66 12.73 11.11
CA THR A 159 10.36 11.93 10.10
C THR A 159 11.79 11.64 10.56
N VAL A 160 12.32 10.50 10.14
CA VAL A 160 13.72 10.11 10.33
C VAL A 160 14.32 9.85 8.96
N ASP A 161 15.30 10.67 8.57
CA ASP A 161 15.98 10.55 7.29
C ASP A 161 17.10 9.53 7.37
N ILE A 162 17.03 8.48 6.55
CA ILE A 162 18.04 7.41 6.52
C ILE A 162 19.32 7.82 5.76
N GLU A 163 19.28 8.90 5.00
CA GLU A 163 20.47 9.49 4.36
C GLU A 163 21.26 10.34 5.36
N GLU A 164 20.58 11.00 6.30
CA GLU A 164 21.22 11.74 7.39
C GLU A 164 21.70 10.81 8.51
N ILE A 165 20.83 9.86 8.93
CA ILE A 165 21.15 8.89 9.99
C ILE A 165 21.39 7.52 9.34
N THR A 166 22.60 7.26 8.91
CA THR A 166 22.97 6.05 8.18
C THR A 166 23.09 4.80 9.05
N SER A 167 23.35 4.98 10.35
CA SER A 167 23.44 3.89 11.34
C SER A 167 22.05 3.40 11.75
N SER A 168 21.77 2.10 11.57
CA SER A 168 20.53 1.46 12.02
C SER A 168 20.33 1.64 13.54
N THR A 169 21.39 1.49 14.33
CA THR A 169 21.33 1.67 15.79
C THR A 169 20.93 3.10 16.17
N GLU A 170 21.48 4.09 15.48
CA GLU A 170 21.15 5.50 15.73
C GLU A 170 19.72 5.82 15.27
N ARG A 171 19.26 5.27 14.15
CA ARG A 171 17.86 5.41 13.70
C ARG A 171 16.87 4.82 14.71
N VAL A 172 17.15 3.61 15.22
CA VAL A 172 16.36 3.00 16.29
C VAL A 172 16.33 3.88 17.54
N ALA A 173 17.48 4.37 17.99
CA ALA A 173 17.57 5.27 19.13
C ALA A 173 16.76 6.55 18.90
N ARG A 174 16.86 7.16 17.72
CA ARG A 174 16.12 8.37 17.35
C ARG A 174 14.61 8.14 17.33
N VAL A 175 14.13 7.03 16.74
CA VAL A 175 12.70 6.68 16.77
C VAL A 175 12.24 6.49 18.21
N ARG A 176 12.98 5.73 19.03
CA ARG A 176 12.61 5.51 20.44
C ARG A 176 12.57 6.82 21.24
N GLU A 177 13.49 7.74 21.01
CA GLU A 177 13.48 9.07 21.62
C GLU A 177 12.19 9.83 21.26
N ILE A 178 11.84 9.88 19.97
CA ILE A 178 10.62 10.55 19.47
C ILE A 178 9.36 9.98 20.13
N VAL A 179 9.29 8.67 20.30
CA VAL A 179 8.10 7.99 20.86
C VAL A 179 8.13 7.89 22.40
N GLY A 180 9.04 8.57 23.08
CA GLY A 180 9.07 8.65 24.54
C GLY A 180 9.89 7.55 25.24
N GLY A 181 10.80 6.87 24.54
CA GLY A 181 11.80 5.94 25.09
C GLY A 181 11.37 4.47 25.14
N PHE A 182 10.09 4.15 25.25
CA PHE A 182 9.59 2.77 25.36
C PHE A 182 9.58 2.03 24.01
N GLY A 183 9.45 2.74 22.91
CA GLY A 183 9.26 2.20 21.56
C GLY A 183 7.82 2.36 21.05
N ALA A 184 7.61 2.03 19.78
CA ALA A 184 6.31 2.17 19.10
C ALA A 184 5.38 1.00 19.41
N ASP A 185 4.06 1.23 19.35
CA ASP A 185 3.05 0.18 19.44
C ASP A 185 3.04 -0.70 18.20
N LEU A 186 3.18 -0.06 17.03
CA LEU A 186 3.21 -0.73 15.74
C LEU A 186 4.37 -0.19 14.89
N VAL A 187 5.09 -1.09 14.23
CA VAL A 187 6.01 -0.76 13.13
C VAL A 187 5.57 -1.51 11.88
N MET A 188 5.46 -0.79 10.77
CA MET A 188 5.08 -1.38 9.48
C MET A 188 6.17 -1.14 8.45
N ASP A 189 6.73 -2.23 7.90
CA ASP A 189 7.62 -2.10 6.75
C ASP A 189 6.81 -1.89 5.47
N CYS A 190 7.12 -0.79 4.79
CA CYS A 190 6.65 -0.42 3.46
C CYS A 190 7.83 -0.17 2.50
N SER A 191 9.06 -0.45 2.94
CA SER A 191 10.28 -0.18 2.16
C SER A 191 10.62 -1.33 1.21
N GLY A 192 10.35 -2.56 1.64
CA GLY A 192 10.77 -3.78 0.96
C GLY A 192 12.28 -4.05 1.04
N HIS A 193 13.02 -3.29 1.87
CA HIS A 193 14.44 -3.54 2.08
C HIS A 193 14.62 -4.56 3.22
N PRO A 194 15.41 -5.63 3.03
CA PRO A 194 15.53 -6.71 4.02
C PRO A 194 15.93 -6.22 5.43
N SER A 195 16.78 -5.18 5.54
CA SER A 195 17.21 -4.65 6.84
C SER A 195 16.11 -3.94 7.63
N ALA A 196 14.97 -3.60 7.01
CA ALA A 196 13.86 -2.95 7.71
C ALA A 196 13.24 -3.85 8.78
N GLY A 197 13.18 -5.15 8.55
CA GLY A 197 12.63 -6.11 9.49
C GLY A 197 13.35 -6.11 10.85
N PRO A 198 14.66 -6.46 10.93
CA PRO A 198 15.42 -6.42 12.18
C PRO A 198 15.43 -5.04 12.84
N GLU A 199 15.55 -3.97 12.06
CA GLU A 199 15.53 -2.60 12.57
C GLU A 199 14.17 -2.24 13.18
N GLY A 200 13.07 -2.61 12.49
CA GLY A 200 11.71 -2.36 12.97
C GLY A 200 11.36 -3.11 14.26
N ILE A 201 11.86 -4.34 14.43
CA ILE A 201 11.73 -5.12 15.67
C ILE A 201 12.35 -4.35 16.86
N GLU A 202 13.49 -3.68 16.65
CA GLU A 202 14.14 -2.91 17.71
C GLU A 202 13.42 -1.58 18.01
N MET A 203 12.70 -0.99 17.05
CA MET A 203 11.90 0.22 17.26
C MET A 203 10.65 -0.01 18.12
N LEU A 204 10.18 -1.26 18.20
CA LEU A 204 8.96 -1.61 18.95
C LEU A 204 9.17 -1.53 20.46
N ARG A 205 8.12 -1.24 21.21
CA ARG A 205 8.01 -1.54 22.65
C ARG A 205 7.82 -3.04 22.87
N ASP A 206 7.94 -3.47 24.12
CA ASP A 206 7.55 -4.83 24.50
C ASP A 206 6.03 -5.01 24.29
N GLY A 207 5.61 -6.16 23.79
CA GLY A 207 4.25 -6.45 23.36
C GLY A 207 3.81 -5.71 22.10
N GLY A 208 4.73 -5.07 21.36
CA GLY A 208 4.42 -4.35 20.13
C GLY A 208 4.18 -5.25 18.93
N THR A 209 3.77 -4.67 17.81
CA THR A 209 3.44 -5.40 16.59
C THR A 209 4.27 -4.93 15.40
N PHE A 210 4.98 -5.85 14.77
CA PHE A 210 5.64 -5.66 13.49
C PHE A 210 4.74 -6.16 12.35
N VAL A 211 4.53 -5.35 11.33
CA VAL A 211 3.79 -5.73 10.11
C VAL A 211 4.73 -5.68 8.92
N GLU A 212 4.97 -6.84 8.33
CA GLU A 212 5.73 -6.99 7.10
C GLU A 212 4.80 -6.93 5.89
N MET A 213 4.88 -5.87 5.11
CA MET A 213 4.19 -5.76 3.83
C MET A 213 5.08 -5.24 2.69
N GLY A 214 6.27 -4.75 3.04
CA GLY A 214 7.20 -4.13 2.10
C GLY A 214 7.84 -5.13 1.15
N GLN A 215 8.19 -6.31 1.63
CA GLN A 215 8.77 -7.39 0.82
C GLN A 215 7.71 -8.13 0.00
N PHE A 216 6.97 -7.39 -0.78
CA PHE A 216 6.02 -7.95 -1.76
C PHE A 216 6.73 -8.82 -2.80
N THR A 217 7.94 -8.41 -3.19
CA THR A 217 8.87 -9.18 -4.02
C THR A 217 10.03 -9.61 -3.14
N ASP A 218 10.48 -10.85 -3.28
CA ASP A 218 11.63 -11.37 -2.54
C ASP A 218 12.90 -10.57 -2.90
N ALA A 219 13.37 -9.78 -1.94
CA ALA A 219 14.58 -8.97 -2.04
C ALA A 219 15.80 -9.63 -1.37
N GLY A 220 15.65 -10.89 -0.93
CA GLY A 220 16.68 -11.68 -0.30
C GLY A 220 16.49 -11.87 1.21
N ALA A 221 17.33 -12.71 1.80
CA ALA A 221 17.28 -13.05 3.20
C ALA A 221 18.12 -12.09 4.05
N ILE A 222 17.72 -11.94 5.31
CA ILE A 222 18.50 -11.23 6.34
C ILE A 222 18.48 -12.00 7.65
N GLU A 223 19.58 -11.95 8.38
CA GLU A 223 19.66 -12.53 9.72
C GLU A 223 18.76 -11.74 10.68
N THR A 224 17.94 -12.47 11.43
CA THR A 224 17.05 -11.91 12.44
C THR A 224 17.22 -12.66 13.76
N ASN A 225 17.42 -11.93 14.85
CA ASN A 225 17.54 -12.51 16.17
C ASN A 225 16.17 -12.84 16.76
N TRP A 226 15.75 -14.09 16.63
CA TRP A 226 14.47 -14.58 17.14
C TRP A 226 14.30 -14.43 18.65
N HIS A 227 15.41 -14.37 19.40
CA HIS A 227 15.34 -14.08 20.83
C HIS A 227 14.69 -12.73 21.10
N ARG A 228 14.94 -11.73 20.24
CA ARG A 228 14.34 -10.38 20.40
C ARG A 228 12.82 -10.41 20.25
N ILE A 229 12.31 -11.22 19.34
CA ILE A 229 10.86 -11.40 19.16
C ILE A 229 10.25 -12.06 20.41
N CYS A 230 10.87 -13.14 20.89
CA CYS A 230 10.41 -13.87 22.08
C CYS A 230 10.51 -13.02 23.36
N ALA A 231 11.69 -12.41 23.60
CA ALA A 231 11.94 -11.65 24.84
C ALA A 231 11.11 -10.37 24.98
N LYS A 232 10.65 -9.81 23.87
CA LYS A 232 9.78 -8.62 23.84
C LYS A 232 8.29 -8.97 23.68
N ASP A 233 7.89 -10.25 23.64
CA ASP A 233 6.51 -10.70 23.40
C ASP A 233 5.88 -10.06 22.15
N LEU A 234 6.61 -10.01 21.03
CA LEU A 234 6.17 -9.30 19.83
C LEU A 234 5.19 -10.12 19.00
N ASN A 235 4.22 -9.42 18.38
CA ASN A 235 3.46 -9.94 17.25
C ASN A 235 4.22 -9.64 15.96
N VAL A 236 4.45 -10.65 15.11
CA VAL A 236 5.02 -10.48 13.77
C VAL A 236 4.01 -10.97 12.74
N LEU A 237 3.52 -10.08 11.89
CA LEU A 237 2.42 -10.31 10.97
C LEU A 237 2.84 -10.02 9.53
N GLY A 238 2.63 -10.98 8.63
CA GLY A 238 2.76 -10.73 7.20
C GLY A 238 1.45 -10.21 6.60
N SER A 239 1.53 -9.25 5.66
CA SER A 239 0.39 -8.77 4.89
C SER A 239 0.75 -8.64 3.42
N TRP A 240 0.21 -9.51 2.56
CA TRP A 240 0.50 -9.53 1.12
C TRP A 240 -0.75 -9.17 0.32
N ALA A 241 -0.68 -8.10 -0.48
CA ALA A 241 -1.79 -7.59 -1.30
C ALA A 241 -3.08 -7.35 -0.48
N PHE A 242 -4.24 -7.50 -1.09
CA PHE A 242 -5.55 -7.37 -0.46
C PHE A 242 -6.55 -8.34 -1.10
N THR A 243 -7.75 -8.41 -0.57
CA THR A 243 -8.87 -9.16 -1.17
C THR A 243 -9.89 -8.20 -1.79
N GLY A 244 -10.72 -8.70 -2.70
CA GLY A 244 -11.80 -7.89 -3.26
C GLY A 244 -12.79 -7.36 -2.21
N ASN A 245 -12.81 -7.94 -1.00
CA ASN A 245 -13.63 -7.45 0.11
C ASN A 245 -13.03 -6.23 0.82
N ASP A 246 -11.71 -6.03 0.71
CA ASP A 246 -11.02 -4.89 1.31
C ASP A 246 -11.15 -3.63 0.43
N LEU A 247 -11.34 -3.80 -0.88
CA LEU A 247 -11.36 -2.71 -1.87
C LEU A 247 -12.34 -1.56 -1.56
N PRO A 248 -13.59 -1.83 -1.12
CA PRO A 248 -14.50 -0.77 -0.72
C PRO A 248 -13.94 0.16 0.36
N LEU A 249 -13.15 -0.37 1.29
CA LEU A 249 -12.57 0.41 2.38
C LEU A 249 -11.55 1.43 1.85
N GLY A 250 -10.73 1.04 0.84
CA GLY A 250 -9.78 1.94 0.19
C GLY A 250 -10.46 3.07 -0.55
N VAL A 251 -11.50 2.75 -1.34
CA VAL A 251 -12.29 3.76 -2.06
C VAL A 251 -12.99 4.70 -1.08
N ASP A 252 -13.63 4.17 -0.05
CA ASP A 252 -14.34 4.97 0.96
C ASP A 252 -13.39 5.91 1.71
N MET A 253 -12.22 5.44 2.10
CA MET A 253 -11.22 6.27 2.79
C MET A 253 -10.74 7.41 1.90
N LEU A 254 -10.39 7.13 0.64
CA LEU A 254 -10.02 8.17 -0.32
C LEU A 254 -11.13 9.20 -0.50
N TYR A 255 -12.34 8.72 -0.74
CA TYR A 255 -13.48 9.59 -1.02
C TYR A 255 -13.81 10.51 0.17
N ARG A 256 -13.82 9.97 1.39
CA ARG A 256 -14.11 10.74 2.61
C ARG A 256 -13.01 11.74 2.95
N SER A 257 -11.76 11.43 2.63
CA SER A 257 -10.60 12.29 2.93
C SER A 257 -10.15 13.16 1.75
N ARG A 258 -10.86 13.12 0.61
CA ARG A 258 -10.46 13.77 -0.64
C ARG A 258 -10.16 15.27 -0.54
N HIS A 259 -10.83 15.97 0.36
CA HIS A 259 -10.62 17.40 0.59
C HIS A 259 -9.72 17.73 1.79
N ARG A 260 -9.38 16.72 2.59
CA ARG A 260 -8.55 16.90 3.80
C ARG A 260 -7.09 16.56 3.59
N ARG A 261 -6.77 15.80 2.55
CA ARG A 261 -5.41 15.34 2.24
C ARG A 261 -5.00 15.71 0.84
N PRO A 262 -3.71 16.03 0.64
CA PRO A 262 -3.18 16.44 -0.65
C PRO A 262 -2.89 15.24 -1.56
N TRP A 263 -3.89 14.40 -1.86
CA TRP A 263 -3.73 13.14 -2.60
C TRP A 263 -3.02 13.30 -3.93
N PHE A 264 -3.26 14.44 -4.61
CA PHE A 264 -2.65 14.70 -5.91
C PHE A 264 -1.18 15.12 -5.83
N ASP A 265 -0.70 15.59 -4.65
CA ASP A 265 0.70 15.96 -4.46
C ASP A 265 1.64 14.75 -4.55
N MET A 266 1.12 13.53 -4.33
CA MET A 266 1.93 12.32 -4.45
C MET A 266 2.03 11.77 -5.88
N GLN A 267 1.20 12.25 -6.82
CA GLN A 267 1.10 11.72 -8.18
C GLN A 267 1.71 12.65 -9.20
N THR A 268 2.63 12.12 -10.00
CA THR A 268 3.09 12.75 -11.24
C THR A 268 2.45 12.04 -12.41
N LEU A 269 1.68 12.76 -13.23
CA LEU A 269 1.01 12.21 -14.40
C LEU A 269 1.95 12.20 -15.61
N TYR A 270 1.92 11.09 -16.33
CA TYR A 270 2.64 10.89 -17.57
C TYR A 270 1.67 10.44 -18.66
N PRO A 271 1.84 10.89 -19.92
CA PRO A 271 1.01 10.44 -21.02
C PRO A 271 1.30 8.97 -21.35
N PHE A 272 0.29 8.26 -21.83
CA PHE A 272 0.44 6.89 -22.33
C PHE A 272 1.09 6.92 -23.73
N SER A 273 2.39 7.02 -23.76
CA SER A 273 3.25 6.98 -24.93
C SER A 273 4.58 6.31 -24.56
N GLU A 274 5.34 5.84 -25.53
CA GLU A 274 6.66 5.26 -25.28
C GLU A 274 7.55 6.22 -24.46
N ALA A 275 7.62 7.49 -24.87
CA ALA A 275 8.39 8.51 -24.17
C ALA A 275 7.86 8.79 -22.77
N GLY A 276 6.53 8.86 -22.60
CA GLY A 276 5.90 9.12 -21.29
C GLY A 276 6.09 7.96 -20.31
N VAL A 277 5.92 6.72 -20.76
CA VAL A 277 6.17 5.53 -19.93
C VAL A 277 7.65 5.43 -19.58
N GLY A 278 8.56 5.67 -20.53
CA GLY A 278 10.00 5.69 -20.28
C GLY A 278 10.41 6.74 -19.25
N ALA A 279 9.86 7.97 -19.35
CA ALA A 279 10.09 9.03 -18.38
C ALA A 279 9.55 8.65 -16.99
N ALA A 280 8.34 8.09 -16.91
CA ALA A 280 7.74 7.65 -15.65
C ALA A 280 8.61 6.62 -14.91
N ILE A 281 9.16 5.65 -15.64
CA ILE A 281 10.05 4.64 -15.09
C ILE A 281 11.37 5.27 -14.61
N ALA A 282 12.00 6.11 -15.44
CA ALA A 282 13.26 6.78 -15.12
C ALA A 282 13.12 7.68 -13.88
N ASP A 283 12.03 8.42 -13.76
CA ASP A 283 11.76 9.29 -12.62
C ASP A 283 11.47 8.49 -11.33
N ALA A 284 10.77 7.37 -11.45
CA ALA A 284 10.52 6.48 -10.33
C ALA A 284 11.82 5.84 -9.82
N MET A 285 12.68 5.34 -10.71
CA MET A 285 13.98 4.74 -10.37
C MET A 285 14.93 5.76 -9.73
N ALA A 286 14.92 6.99 -10.21
CA ALA A 286 15.73 8.08 -9.66
C ALA A 286 15.11 8.75 -8.42
N MET A 287 14.00 8.22 -7.89
CA MET A 287 13.24 8.74 -6.74
C MET A 287 12.82 10.22 -6.88
N ARG A 288 12.75 10.75 -8.12
CA ARG A 288 12.31 12.13 -8.41
C ARG A 288 10.80 12.32 -8.21
N THR A 289 10.03 11.23 -8.28
CA THR A 289 8.59 11.21 -8.03
C THR A 289 8.25 10.30 -6.87
N VAL A 290 7.12 10.55 -6.22
CA VAL A 290 6.58 9.60 -5.23
C VAL A 290 5.81 8.50 -5.93
N LYS A 291 4.82 8.86 -6.76
CA LYS A 291 4.05 7.90 -7.56
C LYS A 291 3.90 8.40 -9.00
N SER A 292 4.53 7.68 -9.91
CA SER A 292 4.28 7.87 -11.35
C SER A 292 2.94 7.26 -11.70
N THR A 293 2.08 8.03 -12.39
CA THR A 293 0.76 7.61 -12.84
C THR A 293 0.65 7.81 -14.33
N ILE A 294 0.37 6.75 -15.07
CA ILE A 294 0.15 6.82 -16.51
C ILE A 294 -1.32 7.13 -16.77
N ALA A 295 -1.57 8.15 -17.57
CA ALA A 295 -2.91 8.57 -17.98
C ALA A 295 -3.13 8.28 -19.47
N PRO A 296 -3.83 7.19 -19.83
CA PRO A 296 -4.15 6.89 -21.23
C PRO A 296 -5.03 7.97 -21.88
N TRP A 297 -5.89 8.56 -21.06
CA TRP A 297 -6.83 9.61 -21.46
C TRP A 297 -6.66 10.81 -20.53
N PRO A 298 -5.79 11.79 -20.88
CA PRO A 298 -5.51 12.94 -20.02
C PRO A 298 -6.76 13.69 -19.56
N ASP A 299 -7.71 13.88 -20.46
CA ASP A 299 -8.96 14.61 -20.18
C ASP A 299 -9.84 13.88 -19.15
N LEU A 300 -9.74 12.54 -19.05
CA LEU A 300 -10.44 11.73 -18.05
C LEU A 300 -9.70 11.62 -16.72
N ALA A 301 -8.41 11.91 -16.69
CA ALA A 301 -7.64 11.83 -15.46
C ALA A 301 -8.05 12.92 -14.46
N GLU A 302 -8.48 14.07 -14.97
CA GLU A 302 -8.92 15.22 -14.17
C GLU A 302 -10.45 15.26 -13.95
N ALA A 303 -11.20 14.48 -14.70
CA ALA A 303 -12.65 14.32 -14.54
C ALA A 303 -12.96 13.32 -13.41
#